data_7b3bf7c1bf4977e169e1aba35b9bae3f
#
_entry.id   7b3bf7c1bf4977e169e1aba35b9bae3f
#
_cell.length_a   1.000
_cell.length_b   1.000
_cell.length_c   1.000
_cell.angle_alpha   90.00
_cell.angle_beta   90.00
_cell.angle_gamma   90.00
#
_symmetry.space_group_name_H-M   'P 1'
#
loop_
_entity.id
_entity.type
_entity.pdbx_description
1 polymer ?
#
loop_
_entity_poly.entity_id
_entity_poly.type
_entity_poly.pdbx_seq_one_letter_code
_entity_poly.pdbx_strand_id
1 'polypeptide(L)'
;TGLLLLGAIPVLGVAMAQSYESFLLFRLGIGAVGASFVITQYHTSVMFGPKVVGTANAAAAGWGNSGGGAAQAMMPLLLTAVTMLGVSQALGWRVALVVPGLMMIAMAFFYWRHTQDCPAGNYDELRARGVALPAGKGGWASFVDACRNHRAWLLFVTYGACFGIEIFIHNIAAVYYVEHFGLSLGAAGLAAGSFGLL
;
A
#
# COMPACT_ATOMS: atom_id res chain seq x y z
N THR A 1 -6.06 -9.94 -4.34
CA THR A 1 -4.95 -10.85 -4.68
C THR A 1 -4.26 -10.43 -5.97
N GLY A 2 -4.97 -10.35 -7.11
CA GLY A 2 -4.37 -10.02 -8.42
C GLY A 2 -3.56 -8.73 -8.43
N LEU A 3 -4.06 -7.65 -7.81
CA LEU A 3 -3.35 -6.38 -7.75
C LEU A 3 -2.03 -6.46 -6.96
N LEU A 4 -1.98 -7.25 -5.88
CA LEU A 4 -0.74 -7.47 -5.12
C LEU A 4 0.30 -8.24 -5.95
N LEU A 5 -0.13 -9.26 -6.70
CA LEU A 5 0.76 -10.01 -7.59
C LEU A 5 1.28 -9.13 -8.74
N LEU A 6 0.38 -8.38 -9.39
CA LEU A 6 0.77 -7.45 -10.45
C LEU A 6 1.68 -6.34 -9.91
N GLY A 7 1.43 -5.84 -8.70
CA GLY A 7 2.25 -4.83 -8.05
C GLY A 7 3.62 -5.34 -7.60
N ALA A 8 3.76 -6.62 -7.29
CA ALA A 8 5.05 -7.21 -6.97
C ALA A 8 6.03 -7.17 -8.16
N ILE A 9 5.52 -7.22 -9.40
CA ILE A 9 6.35 -7.15 -10.61
C ILE A 9 7.15 -5.84 -10.67
N PRO A 10 6.56 -4.64 -10.63
CA PRO A 10 7.34 -3.41 -10.67
C PRO A 10 8.17 -3.20 -9.39
N VAL A 11 7.74 -3.69 -8.22
CA VAL A 11 8.55 -3.61 -6.99
C VAL A 11 9.85 -4.42 -7.13
N LEU A 12 9.77 -5.63 -7.65
CA LEU A 12 10.96 -6.44 -7.96
C LEU A 12 11.74 -5.86 -9.15
N GLY A 13 11.03 -5.32 -10.15
CA GLY A 13 11.62 -4.72 -11.35
C GLY A 13 12.48 -3.49 -11.05
N VAL A 14 12.12 -2.67 -10.04
CA VAL A 14 12.95 -1.52 -9.62
C VAL A 14 14.38 -1.95 -9.28
N ALA A 15 14.56 -3.13 -8.67
CA ALA A 15 15.88 -3.66 -8.36
C ALA A 15 16.74 -3.89 -9.63
N MET A 16 16.11 -4.06 -10.79
CA MET A 16 16.77 -4.28 -12.09
C MET A 16 16.96 -2.99 -12.90
N ALA A 17 16.44 -1.86 -12.43
CA ALA A 17 16.53 -0.59 -13.15
C ALA A 17 18.01 -0.16 -13.33
N GLN A 18 18.39 0.17 -14.56
CA GLN A 18 19.75 0.59 -14.94
C GLN A 18 19.80 2.05 -15.42
N SER A 19 18.64 2.65 -15.73
CA SER A 19 18.53 4.06 -16.15
C SER A 19 17.45 4.76 -15.34
N TYR A 20 17.49 6.10 -15.35
CA TYR A 20 16.45 6.93 -14.72
C TYR A 20 15.06 6.62 -15.29
N GLU A 21 14.96 6.44 -16.59
CA GLU A 21 13.69 6.16 -17.28
C GLU A 21 13.10 4.81 -16.87
N SER A 22 13.93 3.76 -16.81
CA SER A 22 13.48 2.44 -16.32
C SER A 22 13.08 2.48 -14.86
N PHE A 23 13.81 3.22 -14.02
CA PHE A 23 13.46 3.45 -12.63
C PHE A 23 12.11 4.17 -12.49
N LEU A 24 11.90 5.24 -13.26
CA LEU A 24 10.66 6.00 -13.28
C LEU A 24 9.47 5.13 -13.72
N LEU A 25 9.65 4.30 -14.76
CA LEU A 25 8.62 3.40 -15.25
C LEU A 25 8.16 2.41 -14.17
N PHE A 26 9.11 1.77 -13.48
CA PHE A 26 8.78 0.89 -12.36
C PHE A 26 8.11 1.64 -11.20
N ARG A 27 8.56 2.86 -10.88
CA ARG A 27 7.94 3.70 -9.85
C ARG A 27 6.48 4.03 -10.19
N LEU A 28 6.18 4.34 -11.45
CA LEU A 28 4.80 4.54 -11.93
C LEU A 28 3.97 3.26 -11.77
N GLY A 29 4.54 2.10 -12.11
CA GLY A 29 3.89 0.81 -11.90
C GLY A 29 3.58 0.51 -10.41
N ILE A 30 4.51 0.86 -9.52
CA ILE A 30 4.30 0.74 -8.06
C ILE A 30 3.15 1.64 -7.62
N GLY A 31 3.01 2.84 -8.19
CA GLY A 31 1.91 3.76 -7.89
C GLY A 31 0.52 3.14 -8.08
N ALA A 32 0.37 2.23 -9.05
CA ALA A 32 -0.87 1.51 -9.28
C ALA A 32 -1.29 0.62 -8.09
N VAL A 33 -0.33 0.18 -7.27
CA VAL A 33 -0.60 -0.62 -6.05
C VAL A 33 -1.42 0.18 -5.03
N GLY A 34 -1.34 1.51 -5.06
CA GLY A 34 -2.16 2.39 -4.22
C GLY A 34 -3.66 2.16 -4.36
N ALA A 35 -4.13 1.66 -5.50
CA ALA A 35 -5.52 1.24 -5.69
C ALA A 35 -5.95 0.10 -4.74
N SER A 36 -5.00 -0.65 -4.15
CA SER A 36 -5.30 -1.69 -3.15
C SER A 36 -5.99 -1.12 -1.92
N PHE A 37 -5.71 0.12 -1.56
CA PHE A 37 -6.37 0.81 -0.45
C PHE A 37 -7.89 0.88 -0.65
N VAL A 38 -8.33 1.34 -1.83
CA VAL A 38 -9.76 1.43 -2.15
C VAL A 38 -10.44 0.06 -2.14
N ILE A 39 -9.77 -0.95 -2.68
CA ILE A 39 -10.28 -2.33 -2.67
C ILE A 39 -10.41 -2.86 -1.24
N THR A 40 -9.41 -2.61 -0.39
CA THR A 40 -9.44 -3.02 1.02
C THR A 40 -10.57 -2.33 1.78
N GLN A 41 -10.77 -1.02 1.60
CA GLN A 41 -11.85 -0.27 2.23
C GLN A 41 -13.23 -0.76 1.77
N TYR A 42 -13.39 -1.03 0.48
CA TYR A 42 -14.62 -1.61 -0.06
C TYR A 42 -14.88 -3.02 0.54
N HIS A 43 -13.86 -3.88 0.53
CA HIS A 43 -13.98 -5.23 1.06
C HIS A 43 -14.33 -5.23 2.56
N THR A 44 -13.65 -4.40 3.36
CA THR A 44 -13.98 -4.19 4.77
C THR A 44 -15.43 -3.74 4.94
N SER A 45 -15.90 -2.82 4.08
CA SER A 45 -17.28 -2.33 4.14
C SER A 45 -18.32 -3.40 3.81
N VAL A 46 -17.97 -4.38 2.98
CA VAL A 46 -18.83 -5.54 2.69
C VAL A 46 -18.82 -6.56 3.83
N MET A 47 -17.67 -6.75 4.47
CA MET A 47 -17.47 -7.78 5.51
C MET A 47 -18.08 -7.40 6.86
N PHE A 48 -18.22 -6.11 7.16
CA PHE A 48 -18.68 -5.64 8.47
C PHE A 48 -20.04 -4.94 8.39
N GLY A 49 -20.89 -5.21 9.39
CA GLY A 49 -22.22 -4.62 9.46
C GLY A 49 -22.22 -3.11 9.73
N PRO A 50 -23.32 -2.39 9.43
CA PRO A 50 -23.40 -0.92 9.50
C PRO A 50 -23.00 -0.30 10.84
N LYS A 51 -23.17 -1.02 11.95
CA LYS A 51 -22.84 -0.52 13.29
C LYS A 51 -21.34 -0.43 13.57
N VAL A 52 -20.53 -1.24 12.89
CA VAL A 52 -19.07 -1.38 13.16
C VAL A 52 -18.21 -1.08 11.94
N VAL A 53 -18.79 -0.91 10.77
CA VAL A 53 -18.06 -0.70 9.51
C VAL A 53 -17.13 0.52 9.56
N GLY A 54 -17.55 1.59 10.21
CA GLY A 54 -16.72 2.79 10.39
C GLY A 54 -15.45 2.48 11.19
N THR A 55 -15.59 1.81 12.32
CA THR A 55 -14.45 1.40 13.16
C THR A 55 -13.56 0.40 12.45
N ALA A 56 -14.14 -0.57 11.73
CA ALA A 56 -13.40 -1.56 10.97
C ALA A 56 -12.57 -0.92 9.85
N ASN A 57 -13.16 0.03 9.11
CA ASN A 57 -12.44 0.79 8.08
C ASN A 57 -11.35 1.67 8.67
N ALA A 58 -11.61 2.36 9.78
CA ALA A 58 -10.61 3.17 10.47
C ALA A 58 -9.44 2.33 10.97
N ALA A 59 -9.71 1.17 11.57
CA ALA A 59 -8.67 0.24 12.00
C ALA A 59 -7.87 -0.30 10.81
N ALA A 60 -8.52 -0.74 9.73
CA ALA A 60 -7.84 -1.24 8.53
C ALA A 60 -6.98 -0.16 7.85
N ALA A 61 -7.45 1.09 7.79
CA ALA A 61 -6.71 2.22 7.24
C ALA A 61 -5.52 2.60 8.14
N GLY A 62 -5.74 2.73 9.46
CA GLY A 62 -4.69 3.10 10.41
C GLY A 62 -3.54 2.08 10.42
N TRP A 63 -3.85 0.80 10.55
CA TRP A 63 -2.83 -0.25 10.46
C TRP A 63 -2.16 -0.31 9.08
N GLY A 64 -2.91 -0.02 8.00
CA GLY A 64 -2.36 0.06 6.65
C GLY A 64 -1.33 1.19 6.50
N ASN A 65 -1.63 2.35 7.05
CA ASN A 65 -0.73 3.52 7.01
C ASN A 65 0.56 3.30 7.81
N SER A 66 0.51 2.55 8.92
CA SER A 66 1.72 2.20 9.68
C SER A 66 2.77 1.45 8.85
N GLY A 67 2.37 0.82 7.74
CA GLY A 67 3.27 0.19 6.78
C GLY A 67 4.30 1.15 6.17
N GLY A 68 3.93 2.42 5.95
CA GLY A 68 4.85 3.47 5.49
C GLY A 68 5.96 3.73 6.50
N GLY A 69 5.60 3.93 7.77
CA GLY A 69 6.55 4.12 8.86
C GLY A 69 7.43 2.87 9.08
N ALA A 70 6.83 1.68 9.06
CA ALA A 70 7.56 0.43 9.17
C ALA A 70 8.57 0.24 8.03
N ALA A 71 8.22 0.59 6.80
CA ALA A 71 9.13 0.53 5.66
C ALA A 71 10.32 1.48 5.84
N GLN A 72 10.09 2.71 6.29
CA GLN A 72 11.17 3.68 6.55
C GLN A 72 12.14 3.22 7.64
N ALA A 73 11.63 2.60 8.69
CA ALA A 73 12.47 2.04 9.75
C ALA A 73 13.20 0.77 9.29
N MET A 74 12.54 -0.10 8.54
CA MET A 74 13.07 -1.42 8.15
C MET A 74 14.05 -1.34 6.99
N MET A 75 13.86 -0.47 6.00
CA MET A 75 14.71 -0.44 4.81
C MET A 75 16.17 -0.11 5.09
N PRO A 76 16.54 0.87 5.97
CA PRO A 76 17.92 1.08 6.36
C PRO A 76 18.53 -0.12 7.08
N LEU A 77 17.74 -0.83 7.90
CA LEU A 77 18.21 -2.04 8.60
C LEU A 77 18.49 -3.18 7.62
N LEU A 78 17.61 -3.38 6.63
CA LEU A 78 17.81 -4.36 5.56
C LEU A 78 19.07 -4.03 4.75
N LEU A 79 19.25 -2.75 4.39
CA LEU A 79 20.45 -2.32 3.67
C LEU A 79 21.72 -2.60 4.49
N THR A 80 21.71 -2.30 5.78
CA THR A 80 22.83 -2.59 6.68
C THR A 80 23.10 -4.10 6.77
N ALA A 81 22.06 -4.92 6.94
CA ALA A 81 22.21 -6.36 6.98
C ALA A 81 22.80 -6.93 5.68
N VAL A 82 22.33 -6.47 4.53
CA VAL A 82 22.82 -6.90 3.21
C VAL A 82 24.27 -6.49 2.99
N THR A 83 24.67 -5.28 3.42
CA THR A 83 26.06 -4.82 3.31
C THR A 83 26.99 -5.57 4.26
N MET A 84 26.53 -5.96 5.46
CA MET A 84 27.28 -6.83 6.36
C MET A 84 27.54 -8.23 5.80
N LEU A 85 26.69 -8.70 4.89
CA LEU A 85 26.89 -9.96 4.15
C LEU A 85 27.88 -9.82 2.98
N GLY A 86 28.56 -8.67 2.85
CA GLY A 86 29.59 -8.44 1.84
C GLY A 86 29.06 -7.90 0.50
N VAL A 87 27.78 -7.56 0.40
CA VAL A 87 27.21 -6.93 -0.81
C VAL A 87 27.60 -5.44 -0.80
N SER A 88 28.10 -4.93 -1.94
CA SER A 88 28.44 -3.51 -2.06
C SER A 88 27.20 -2.63 -1.83
N GLN A 89 27.41 -1.44 -1.27
CA GLN A 89 26.30 -0.50 -1.01
C GLN A 89 25.53 -0.15 -2.30
N ALA A 90 26.21 -0.11 -3.44
CA ALA A 90 25.59 0.15 -4.75
C ALA A 90 24.60 -0.94 -5.19
N LEU A 91 24.80 -2.19 -4.75
CA LEU A 91 23.88 -3.30 -5.02
C LEU A 91 22.95 -3.59 -3.84
N GLY A 92 23.36 -3.20 -2.63
CA GLY A 92 22.66 -3.51 -1.38
C GLY A 92 21.21 -3.01 -1.38
N TRP A 93 20.95 -1.80 -1.87
CA TRP A 93 19.60 -1.27 -1.96
C TRP A 93 18.70 -2.07 -2.93
N ARG A 94 19.28 -2.62 -4.00
CA ARG A 94 18.56 -3.48 -4.96
C ARG A 94 18.13 -4.78 -4.32
N VAL A 95 19.03 -5.39 -3.58
CA VAL A 95 18.77 -6.64 -2.85
C VAL A 95 17.76 -6.39 -1.72
N ALA A 96 17.88 -5.28 -0.99
CA ALA A 96 16.92 -4.90 0.04
C ALA A 96 15.49 -4.74 -0.49
N LEU A 97 15.32 -4.22 -1.70
CA LEU A 97 14.00 -4.06 -2.35
C LEU A 97 13.35 -5.40 -2.76
N VAL A 98 14.10 -6.48 -2.86
CA VAL A 98 13.52 -7.80 -3.13
C VAL A 98 12.64 -8.25 -1.96
N VAL A 99 13.01 -7.90 -0.71
CA VAL A 99 12.25 -8.31 0.48
C VAL A 99 10.80 -7.84 0.45
N PRO A 100 10.47 -6.53 0.28
CA PRO A 100 9.09 -6.10 0.18
C PRO A 100 8.35 -6.69 -1.03
N GLY A 101 9.03 -6.92 -2.15
CA GLY A 101 8.43 -7.62 -3.30
C GLY A 101 7.99 -9.04 -2.96
N LEU A 102 8.84 -9.82 -2.28
CA LEU A 102 8.50 -11.16 -1.81
C LEU A 102 7.40 -11.13 -0.74
N MET A 103 7.42 -10.14 0.16
CA MET A 103 6.35 -9.95 1.14
C MET A 103 5.00 -9.70 0.47
N MET A 104 4.95 -8.93 -0.62
CA MET A 104 3.71 -8.71 -1.39
C MET A 104 3.17 -10.02 -1.98
N ILE A 105 4.04 -10.88 -2.52
CA ILE A 105 3.65 -12.19 -3.06
C ILE A 105 3.12 -13.09 -1.93
N ALA A 106 3.83 -13.14 -0.82
CA ALA A 106 3.41 -13.91 0.35
C ALA A 106 2.04 -13.42 0.86
N MET A 107 1.86 -12.10 1.00
CA MET A 107 0.59 -11.51 1.42
C MET A 107 -0.54 -11.75 0.41
N ALA A 108 -0.24 -11.75 -0.89
CA ALA A 108 -1.22 -12.12 -1.92
C ALA A 108 -1.72 -13.55 -1.74
N PHE A 109 -0.80 -14.48 -1.43
CA PHE A 109 -1.15 -15.87 -1.15
C PHE A 109 -1.97 -16.01 0.13
N PHE A 110 -1.55 -15.37 1.24
CA PHE A 110 -2.31 -15.37 2.50
C PHE A 110 -3.69 -14.77 2.33
N TYR A 111 -3.79 -13.66 1.64
CA TYR A 111 -5.08 -13.01 1.35
C TYR A 111 -5.98 -13.91 0.51
N TRP A 112 -5.46 -14.56 -0.51
CA TRP A 112 -6.21 -15.52 -1.33
C TRP A 112 -6.69 -16.72 -0.53
N ARG A 113 -5.87 -17.21 0.40
CA ARG A 113 -6.18 -18.45 1.16
C ARG A 113 -7.15 -18.22 2.31
N HIS A 114 -7.14 -17.03 2.92
CA HIS A 114 -7.84 -16.77 4.18
C HIS A 114 -8.98 -15.76 4.09
N THR A 115 -9.19 -15.13 2.93
CA THR A 115 -10.28 -14.18 2.71
C THR A 115 -11.34 -14.74 1.78
N GLN A 116 -12.57 -14.28 1.98
CA GLN A 116 -13.74 -14.58 1.14
C GLN A 116 -14.39 -13.26 0.69
N ASP A 117 -15.22 -13.30 -0.35
CA ASP A 117 -15.78 -12.09 -0.97
C ASP A 117 -16.80 -11.37 -0.09
N CYS A 118 -17.56 -12.10 0.75
CA CYS A 118 -18.53 -11.54 1.66
C CYS A 118 -18.73 -12.46 2.89
N PRO A 119 -19.43 -12.01 3.95
CA PRO A 119 -19.65 -12.82 5.14
C PRO A 119 -20.32 -14.19 4.90
N ALA A 120 -21.07 -14.31 3.79
CA ALA A 120 -21.77 -15.54 3.42
C ALA A 120 -20.92 -16.54 2.61
N GLY A 121 -19.73 -16.12 2.13
CA GLY A 121 -18.82 -16.94 1.32
C GLY A 121 -18.36 -16.25 0.04
N ASN A 122 -17.78 -17.01 -0.87
CA ASN A 122 -17.34 -16.50 -2.17
C ASN A 122 -18.52 -16.36 -3.14
N TYR A 123 -18.49 -15.33 -3.97
CA TYR A 123 -19.57 -15.04 -4.92
C TYR A 123 -19.84 -16.20 -5.89
N ASP A 124 -18.81 -16.92 -6.32
CA ASP A 124 -18.98 -18.05 -7.23
C ASP A 124 -19.70 -19.22 -6.56
N GLU A 125 -19.41 -19.50 -5.29
CA GLU A 125 -20.10 -20.52 -4.50
C GLU A 125 -21.56 -20.13 -4.24
N LEU A 126 -21.82 -18.85 -3.94
CA LEU A 126 -23.15 -18.33 -3.71
C LEU A 126 -24.02 -18.38 -4.98
N ARG A 127 -23.44 -18.04 -6.13
CA ARG A 127 -24.11 -18.19 -7.45
C ARG A 127 -24.46 -19.66 -7.74
N ALA A 128 -23.52 -20.56 -7.47
CA ALA A 128 -23.75 -21.99 -7.66
C ALA A 128 -24.88 -22.54 -6.76
N ARG A 129 -25.09 -21.93 -5.58
CA ARG A 129 -26.19 -22.23 -4.65
C ARG A 129 -27.49 -21.52 -4.99
N GLY A 130 -27.55 -20.71 -6.08
CA GLY A 130 -28.75 -19.98 -6.48
C GLY A 130 -29.07 -18.75 -5.61
N VAL A 131 -28.12 -18.28 -4.79
CA VAL A 131 -28.30 -17.07 -3.98
C VAL A 131 -28.24 -15.85 -4.88
N ALA A 132 -29.29 -15.02 -4.86
CA ALA A 132 -29.29 -13.74 -5.58
C ALA A 132 -28.28 -12.79 -4.95
N LEU A 133 -27.24 -12.45 -5.71
CA LEU A 133 -26.24 -11.46 -5.28
C LEU A 133 -26.81 -10.04 -5.55
N PRO A 134 -26.47 -9.04 -4.71
CA PRO A 134 -26.86 -7.66 -4.96
C PRO A 134 -26.38 -7.22 -6.35
N ALA A 135 -27.31 -6.89 -7.23
CA ALA A 135 -26.99 -6.29 -8.52
C ALA A 135 -26.49 -4.87 -8.28
N GLY A 136 -25.17 -4.69 -8.27
CA GLY A 136 -24.59 -3.36 -8.24
C GLY A 136 -24.87 -2.61 -9.54
N LYS A 137 -25.07 -1.29 -9.48
CA LYS A 137 -25.01 -0.44 -10.67
C LYS A 137 -23.65 -0.64 -11.32
N GLY A 138 -23.58 -0.68 -12.65
CA GLY A 138 -22.31 -0.83 -13.38
C GLY A 138 -21.29 0.18 -12.89
N GLY A 139 -20.01 -0.24 -12.75
CA GLY A 139 -18.95 0.55 -12.12
C GLY A 139 -18.83 1.97 -12.70
N TRP A 140 -19.00 2.14 -14.01
CA TRP A 140 -18.96 3.44 -14.67
C TRP A 140 -20.13 4.37 -14.27
N ALA A 141 -21.34 3.84 -14.19
CA ALA A 141 -22.51 4.62 -13.77
C ALA A 141 -22.35 5.09 -12.30
N SER A 142 -21.89 4.22 -11.42
CA SER A 142 -21.61 4.57 -10.03
C SER A 142 -20.49 5.63 -9.91
N PHE A 143 -19.48 5.56 -10.75
CA PHE A 143 -18.41 6.56 -10.80
C PHE A 143 -18.94 7.94 -11.22
N VAL A 144 -19.75 8.01 -12.28
CA VAL A 144 -20.37 9.26 -12.73
C VAL A 144 -21.31 9.83 -11.67
N ASP A 145 -22.10 8.99 -11.00
CA ASP A 145 -22.98 9.42 -9.91
C ASP A 145 -22.16 10.00 -8.73
N ALA A 146 -21.03 9.38 -8.39
CA ALA A 146 -20.13 9.90 -7.36
C ALA A 146 -19.52 11.26 -7.77
N CYS A 147 -19.09 11.42 -9.02
CA CYS A 147 -18.54 12.68 -9.52
C CYS A 147 -19.56 13.84 -9.53
N ARG A 148 -20.85 13.54 -9.60
CA ARG A 148 -21.93 14.55 -9.51
C ARG A 148 -22.22 15.00 -8.08
N ASN A 149 -21.73 14.27 -7.09
CA ASN A 149 -22.01 14.57 -5.69
C ASN A 149 -20.94 15.51 -5.11
N HIS A 150 -21.36 16.74 -4.74
CA HIS A 150 -20.45 17.73 -4.14
C HIS A 150 -19.77 17.26 -2.85
N ARG A 151 -20.43 16.37 -2.07
CA ARG A 151 -19.84 15.79 -0.85
C ARG A 151 -18.66 14.88 -1.17
N ALA A 152 -18.70 14.16 -2.29
CA ALA A 152 -17.58 13.36 -2.75
C ALA A 152 -16.36 14.24 -3.07
N TRP A 153 -16.56 15.41 -3.66
CA TRP A 153 -15.49 16.37 -3.93
C TRP A 153 -14.91 17.00 -2.66
N LEU A 154 -15.74 17.33 -1.68
CA LEU A 154 -15.25 17.82 -0.39
C LEU A 154 -14.36 16.78 0.29
N LEU A 155 -14.81 15.51 0.32
CA LEU A 155 -14.02 14.42 0.87
C LEU A 155 -12.73 14.19 0.07
N PHE A 156 -12.80 14.26 -1.25
CA PHE A 156 -11.64 14.14 -2.13
C PHE A 156 -10.56 15.20 -1.81
N VAL A 157 -10.96 16.48 -1.71
CA VAL A 157 -10.04 17.57 -1.41
C VAL A 157 -9.46 17.43 0.00
N THR A 158 -10.31 17.14 1.00
CA THR A 158 -9.87 16.98 2.40
C THR A 158 -8.90 15.81 2.54
N TYR A 159 -9.27 14.64 1.98
CA TYR A 159 -8.40 13.46 2.02
C TYR A 159 -7.11 13.69 1.23
N GLY A 160 -7.21 14.29 0.04
CA GLY A 160 -6.05 14.61 -0.79
C GLY A 160 -5.07 15.56 -0.11
N ALA A 161 -5.55 16.56 0.62
CA ALA A 161 -4.71 17.46 1.39
C ALA A 161 -3.99 16.73 2.54
N CYS A 162 -4.72 15.96 3.35
CA CYS A 162 -4.13 15.24 4.49
C CYS A 162 -3.15 14.17 4.02
N PHE A 163 -3.58 13.31 3.11
CA PHE A 163 -2.75 12.20 2.61
C PHE A 163 -1.58 12.67 1.76
N GLY A 164 -1.76 13.77 1.01
CA GLY A 164 -0.67 14.39 0.25
C GLY A 164 0.47 14.89 1.13
N ILE A 165 0.16 15.52 2.27
CA ILE A 165 1.17 15.93 3.27
C ILE A 165 1.86 14.71 3.87
N GLU A 166 1.11 13.67 4.21
CA GLU A 166 1.66 12.43 4.75
C GLU A 166 2.66 11.80 3.78
N ILE A 167 2.28 11.62 2.51
CA ILE A 167 3.18 11.08 1.47
C ILE A 167 4.41 11.97 1.29
N PHE A 168 4.24 13.30 1.29
CA PHE A 168 5.35 14.23 1.16
C PHE A 168 6.36 14.06 2.30
N ILE A 169 5.90 14.04 3.54
CA ILE A 169 6.77 13.82 4.71
C ILE A 169 7.48 12.47 4.62
N HIS A 170 6.76 11.39 4.31
CA HIS A 170 7.36 10.07 4.14
C HIS A 170 8.47 10.03 3.08
N ASN A 171 8.37 10.81 2.01
CA ASN A 171 9.39 10.82 0.97
C ASN A 171 10.62 11.67 1.32
N ILE A 172 10.49 12.70 2.15
CA ILE A 172 11.53 13.70 2.38
C ILE A 172 12.17 13.59 3.77
N ALA A 173 11.42 13.14 4.80
CA ALA A 173 11.86 13.25 6.18
C ALA A 173 13.20 12.57 6.46
N ALA A 174 13.42 11.35 5.97
CA ALA A 174 14.67 10.63 6.22
C ALA A 174 15.87 11.35 5.60
N VAL A 175 15.74 11.85 4.36
CA VAL A 175 16.78 12.61 3.66
C VAL A 175 17.04 13.93 4.39
N TYR A 176 15.99 14.64 4.79
CA TYR A 176 16.08 15.89 5.55
C TYR A 176 16.85 15.70 6.86
N TYR A 177 16.59 14.63 7.61
CA TYR A 177 17.28 14.34 8.86
C TYR A 177 18.76 14.00 8.65
N VAL A 178 19.10 13.31 7.57
CA VAL A 178 20.51 13.03 7.22
C VAL A 178 21.22 14.32 6.84
N GLU A 179 20.64 15.14 5.95
CA GLU A 179 21.30 16.32 5.39
C GLU A 179 21.40 17.48 6.38
N HIS A 180 20.34 17.72 7.18
CA HIS A 180 20.30 18.89 8.05
C HIS A 180 20.79 18.63 9.48
N PHE A 181 20.61 17.40 9.97
CA PHE A 181 21.01 17.05 11.34
C PHE A 181 22.19 16.07 11.39
N GLY A 182 22.70 15.62 10.26
CA GLY A 182 23.83 14.69 10.20
C GLY A 182 23.54 13.33 10.83
N LEU A 183 22.27 12.92 10.92
CA LEU A 183 21.89 11.63 11.48
C LEU A 183 22.39 10.48 10.59
N SER A 184 22.75 9.38 11.21
CA SER A 184 22.98 8.15 10.45
C SER A 184 21.72 7.72 9.73
N LEU A 185 21.85 7.01 8.60
CA LEU A 185 20.72 6.55 7.80
C LEU A 185 19.69 5.75 8.62
N GLY A 186 20.18 4.92 9.56
CA GLY A 186 19.32 4.15 10.47
C GLY A 186 18.54 5.04 11.44
N ALA A 187 19.20 6.00 12.09
CA ALA A 187 18.55 6.94 13.01
C ALA A 187 17.54 7.84 12.29
N ALA A 188 17.90 8.33 11.09
CA ALA A 188 17.00 9.13 10.25
C ALA A 188 15.77 8.34 9.81
N GLY A 189 15.96 7.06 9.43
CA GLY A 189 14.86 6.16 9.07
C GLY A 189 13.92 5.87 10.24
N LEU A 190 14.44 5.67 11.44
CA LEU A 190 13.62 5.50 12.65
C LEU A 190 12.86 6.77 13.01
N ALA A 191 13.53 7.92 12.96
CA ALA A 191 12.90 9.22 13.23
C ALA A 191 11.79 9.54 12.22
N ALA A 192 12.05 9.31 10.94
CA ALA A 192 11.06 9.49 9.88
C ALA A 192 9.91 8.45 9.98
N GLY A 193 10.25 7.21 10.34
CA GLY A 193 9.29 6.13 10.51
C GLY A 193 8.32 6.37 11.67
N SER A 194 8.74 7.08 12.74
CA SER A 194 7.90 7.38 13.89
C SER A 194 6.64 8.18 13.51
N PHE A 195 6.72 9.03 12.50
CA PHE A 195 5.58 9.79 11.98
C PHE A 195 4.49 8.89 11.39
N GLY A 196 4.85 7.78 10.76
CA GLY A 196 3.87 6.85 10.18
C GLY A 196 3.42 5.72 11.14
N LEU A 197 4.01 5.64 12.35
CA LEU A 197 3.66 4.63 13.35
C LEU A 197 2.72 5.18 14.44
N LEU A 198 2.56 6.49 14.53
CA LEU A 198 1.65 7.21 15.43
C LEU A 198 0.34 7.53 14.75
#